data_cd93d0330c73cc02961009f7e71aa14a
#
_entry.id   cd93d0330c73cc02961009f7e71aa14a
#
_cell.length_a   1.000
_cell.length_b   1.000
_cell.length_c   1.000
_cell.angle_alpha   90.00
_cell.angle_beta   90.00
_cell.angle_gamma   90.00
#
_symmetry.space_group_name_H-M   'P 1'
#
loop_
_entity.id
_entity.type
_entity.pdbx_description
1 polymer ?
#
loop_
_entity_poly.entity_id
_entity_poly.type
_entity_poly.pdbx_seq_one_letter_code
_entity_poly.pdbx_strand_id
1 'polypeptide(L)'
;MALFHFTADQIKRSEGQSVVASAAYRSGEKLHSAYYGEDSDYTRKKGVICSEILLPPHVPREFSDRETLWNAVEHAEHGKKAQLAYSFEISLQNEFSLEENIALARQFLLDNFVSRGMTVDVAFHEKETEEGGTPNPHFHFLCPIRPMNPDGTWGFKQHRVYRLDEDGNRIRDRNGKFLFDAVPTTDWGDPETLEQWRKAWADVCNAKFAEKGLDVRIDHRSYERQLPCFGRCVRQDFGAFSL
;
A
#
# COMPACT_ATOMS: atom_id res chain seq x y z
N MET A 1 0.88 -9.94 -23.25
CA MET A 1 2.10 -9.17 -22.91
C MET A 1 2.08 -8.93 -21.42
N ALA A 2 3.05 -9.46 -20.69
CA ALA A 2 3.13 -9.26 -19.25
C ALA A 2 3.32 -7.77 -18.90
N LEU A 3 2.59 -7.30 -17.90
CA LEU A 3 2.58 -5.90 -17.50
C LEU A 3 3.08 -5.77 -16.05
N PHE A 4 4.03 -4.86 -15.83
CA PHE A 4 4.41 -4.43 -14.49
C PHE A 4 3.84 -3.04 -14.21
N HIS A 5 2.87 -2.99 -13.29
CA HIS A 5 2.38 -1.75 -12.71
C HIS A 5 2.31 -1.93 -11.20
N PHE A 6 2.93 -1.03 -10.47
CA PHE A 6 2.96 -1.03 -9.01
C PHE A 6 3.06 0.42 -8.54
N THR A 7 1.94 0.95 -8.07
CA THR A 7 1.88 2.28 -7.48
C THR A 7 1.69 2.21 -5.97
N ALA A 8 2.22 3.20 -5.29
CA ALA A 8 2.04 3.40 -3.87
C ALA A 8 1.76 4.89 -3.61
N ASP A 9 0.73 5.15 -2.83
CA ASP A 9 0.27 6.49 -2.46
C ASP A 9 -0.20 6.49 -1.00
N GLN A 10 -0.68 7.63 -0.52
CA GLN A 10 -1.20 7.78 0.84
C GLN A 10 -2.58 8.42 0.83
N ILE A 11 -3.49 7.88 1.61
CA ILE A 11 -4.76 8.51 1.91
C ILE A 11 -4.53 9.59 2.98
N LYS A 12 -4.84 10.85 2.65
CA LYS A 12 -4.57 12.01 3.50
C LYS A 12 -5.82 12.83 3.77
N ARG A 13 -6.07 13.11 5.04
CA ARG A 13 -7.21 13.98 5.43
C ARG A 13 -7.08 15.40 4.89
N SER A 14 -5.85 15.92 4.73
CA SER A 14 -5.59 17.25 4.15
C SER A 14 -6.08 17.39 2.71
N GLU A 15 -6.25 16.29 2.00
CA GLU A 15 -6.75 16.24 0.63
C GLU A 15 -8.28 15.98 0.57
N GLY A 16 -8.96 16.06 1.71
CA GLY A 16 -10.40 15.78 1.81
C GLY A 16 -10.75 14.29 1.68
N GLN A 17 -9.76 13.39 1.84
CA GLN A 17 -9.96 11.96 1.66
C GLN A 17 -10.41 11.29 2.96
N SER A 18 -11.38 10.37 2.86
CA SER A 18 -11.75 9.41 3.89
C SER A 18 -11.19 8.04 3.55
N VAL A 19 -10.57 7.39 4.54
CA VAL A 19 -10.10 6.02 4.34
C VAL A 19 -11.26 5.03 4.34
N VAL A 20 -12.34 5.30 5.09
CA VAL A 20 -13.58 4.50 5.06
C VAL A 20 -14.19 4.54 3.67
N ALA A 21 -14.33 5.73 3.05
CA ALA A 21 -14.83 5.87 1.69
C ALA A 21 -13.92 5.19 0.67
N SER A 22 -12.61 5.27 0.87
CA SER A 22 -11.62 4.60 0.01
C SER A 22 -11.71 3.08 0.10
N ALA A 23 -11.94 2.53 1.29
CA ALA A 23 -12.15 1.10 1.52
C ALA A 23 -13.48 0.63 0.89
N ALA A 24 -14.58 1.36 1.12
CA ALA A 24 -15.88 1.09 0.51
C ALA A 24 -15.81 1.04 -1.02
N TYR A 25 -15.11 2.02 -1.62
CA TYR A 25 -14.92 2.06 -3.07
C TYR A 25 -14.18 0.82 -3.60
N ARG A 26 -13.14 0.37 -2.91
CA ARG A 26 -12.33 -0.79 -3.35
C ARG A 26 -13.05 -2.09 -3.17
N SER A 27 -13.69 -2.28 -2.02
CA SER A 27 -14.42 -3.53 -1.72
C SER A 27 -15.79 -3.64 -2.41
N GLY A 28 -16.33 -2.51 -2.91
CA GLY A 28 -17.71 -2.50 -3.46
C GLY A 28 -18.78 -2.59 -2.37
N GLU A 29 -18.48 -2.17 -1.15
CA GLU A 29 -19.37 -2.23 -0.01
C GLU A 29 -20.03 -0.89 0.31
N LYS A 30 -21.02 -0.91 1.20
CA LYS A 30 -21.52 0.29 1.86
C LYS A 30 -20.93 0.37 3.25
N LEU A 31 -20.19 1.46 3.54
CA LEU A 31 -19.57 1.70 4.84
C LEU A 31 -19.93 3.10 5.35
N HIS A 32 -20.06 3.23 6.68
CA HIS A 32 -20.30 4.48 7.36
C HIS A 32 -19.02 5.04 7.97
N SER A 33 -18.67 6.29 7.68
CA SER A 33 -17.59 7.00 8.36
C SER A 33 -18.14 7.78 9.56
N ALA A 34 -17.80 7.32 10.75
CA ALA A 34 -18.17 8.00 11.99
C ALA A 34 -17.50 9.38 12.14
N TYR A 35 -16.32 9.57 11.55
CA TYR A 35 -15.59 10.84 11.57
C TYR A 35 -16.28 11.92 10.74
N TYR A 36 -16.80 11.58 9.55
CA TYR A 36 -17.48 12.51 8.65
C TYR A 36 -19.00 12.50 8.83
N GLY A 37 -19.56 11.48 9.46
CA GLY A 37 -21.01 11.27 9.60
C GLY A 37 -21.69 10.95 8.27
N GLU A 38 -20.99 10.29 7.35
CA GLU A 38 -21.42 10.05 5.98
C GLU A 38 -21.32 8.57 5.59
N ASP A 39 -22.27 8.12 4.79
CA ASP A 39 -22.27 6.78 4.17
C ASP A 39 -21.61 6.84 2.80
N SER A 40 -20.73 5.89 2.52
CA SER A 40 -20.17 5.63 1.20
C SER A 40 -20.73 4.31 0.67
N ASP A 41 -21.59 4.37 -0.35
CA ASP A 41 -22.28 3.20 -0.92
C ASP A 41 -21.78 2.91 -2.34
N TYR A 42 -21.02 1.81 -2.46
CA TYR A 42 -20.49 1.30 -3.73
C TYR A 42 -21.01 -0.11 -4.07
N THR A 43 -22.12 -0.54 -3.47
CA THR A 43 -22.71 -1.88 -3.69
C THR A 43 -23.10 -2.15 -5.13
N ARG A 44 -23.27 -1.09 -5.96
CA ARG A 44 -23.56 -1.19 -7.39
C ARG A 44 -22.31 -1.20 -8.27
N LYS A 45 -21.12 -1.07 -7.67
CA LYS A 45 -19.86 -1.07 -8.42
C LYS A 45 -19.64 -2.46 -9.05
N LYS A 46 -19.39 -2.46 -10.35
CA LYS A 46 -19.00 -3.66 -11.09
C LYS A 46 -17.48 -3.87 -11.06
N GLY A 47 -17.07 -5.09 -11.38
CA GLY A 47 -15.65 -5.45 -11.55
C GLY A 47 -14.90 -5.73 -10.24
N VAL A 48 -15.57 -5.73 -9.09
CA VAL A 48 -15.01 -6.26 -7.85
C VAL A 48 -15.21 -7.78 -7.84
N ILE A 49 -14.13 -8.54 -7.82
CA ILE A 49 -14.14 -10.00 -7.84
C ILE A 49 -14.31 -10.54 -6.42
N CYS A 50 -13.43 -10.12 -5.54
CA CYS A 50 -13.46 -10.46 -4.11
C CYS A 50 -12.64 -9.44 -3.31
N SER A 51 -12.86 -9.43 -2.00
CA SER A 51 -12.09 -8.64 -1.06
C SER A 51 -11.92 -9.37 0.26
N GLU A 52 -10.82 -9.17 0.94
CA GLU A 52 -10.53 -9.74 2.25
C GLU A 52 -9.65 -8.81 3.09
N ILE A 53 -9.64 -9.03 4.40
CA ILE A 53 -8.72 -8.37 5.32
C ILE A 53 -7.76 -9.42 5.88
N LEU A 54 -6.47 -9.22 5.69
CA LEU A 54 -5.41 -10.06 6.21
C LEU A 54 -4.83 -9.41 7.48
N LEU A 55 -4.98 -10.10 8.60
CA LEU A 55 -4.56 -9.61 9.92
C LEU A 55 -3.29 -10.30 10.39
N PRO A 56 -2.29 -9.54 10.87
CA PRO A 56 -1.21 -10.09 11.68
C PRO A 56 -1.75 -10.76 12.98
N PRO A 57 -1.06 -11.75 13.54
CA PRO A 57 -1.56 -12.51 14.69
C PRO A 57 -1.86 -11.69 15.95
N HIS A 58 -1.20 -10.54 16.12
CA HIS A 58 -1.37 -9.64 17.28
C HIS A 58 -2.49 -8.62 17.10
N VAL A 59 -3.06 -8.51 15.91
CA VAL A 59 -4.13 -7.56 15.60
C VAL A 59 -5.48 -8.12 16.10
N PRO A 60 -6.31 -7.31 16.79
CA PRO A 60 -7.63 -7.73 17.25
C PRO A 60 -8.50 -8.25 16.11
N ARG A 61 -9.19 -9.38 16.35
CA ARG A 61 -10.02 -10.04 15.33
C ARG A 61 -11.19 -9.19 14.83
N GLU A 62 -11.66 -8.24 15.65
CA GLU A 62 -12.70 -7.29 15.27
C GLU A 62 -12.33 -6.46 14.04
N PHE A 63 -11.03 -6.25 13.77
CA PHE A 63 -10.54 -5.57 12.60
C PHE A 63 -10.60 -6.42 11.30
N SER A 64 -11.13 -7.64 11.35
CA SER A 64 -11.59 -8.33 10.15
C SER A 64 -12.88 -7.73 9.56
N ASP A 65 -13.61 -6.92 10.35
CA ASP A 65 -14.69 -6.09 9.86
C ASP A 65 -14.13 -4.75 9.33
N ARG A 66 -14.41 -4.47 8.07
CA ARG A 66 -13.85 -3.33 7.33
C ARG A 66 -14.27 -1.99 7.90
N GLU A 67 -15.54 -1.83 8.27
CA GLU A 67 -16.05 -0.60 8.84
C GLU A 67 -15.42 -0.34 10.21
N THR A 68 -15.32 -1.36 11.06
CA THR A 68 -14.65 -1.28 12.35
C THR A 68 -13.19 -0.88 12.23
N LEU A 69 -12.43 -1.54 11.34
CA LEU A 69 -11.01 -1.24 11.11
C LEU A 69 -10.79 0.21 10.70
N TRP A 70 -11.49 0.65 9.65
CA TRP A 70 -11.18 1.97 9.06
C TRP A 70 -11.74 3.12 9.89
N ASN A 71 -12.84 2.94 10.62
CA ASN A 71 -13.27 3.91 11.63
C ASN A 71 -12.29 4.00 12.80
N ALA A 72 -11.72 2.88 13.24
CA ALA A 72 -10.68 2.90 14.27
C ALA A 72 -9.42 3.65 13.81
N VAL A 73 -9.02 3.50 12.53
CA VAL A 73 -7.91 4.28 11.94
C VAL A 73 -8.25 5.77 11.90
N GLU A 74 -9.43 6.17 11.39
CA GLU A 74 -9.84 7.58 11.36
C GLU A 74 -9.89 8.21 12.75
N HIS A 75 -10.30 7.43 13.76
CA HIS A 75 -10.35 7.88 15.14
C HIS A 75 -8.94 7.99 15.76
N ALA A 76 -8.04 7.05 15.49
CA ALA A 76 -6.67 7.07 16.02
C ALA A 76 -5.80 8.19 15.41
N GLU A 77 -6.17 8.65 14.22
CA GLU A 77 -5.42 9.67 13.49
C GLU A 77 -6.02 11.06 13.72
N HIS A 78 -5.32 11.87 14.50
CA HIS A 78 -5.77 13.21 14.87
C HIS A 78 -5.22 14.28 13.92
N GLY A 79 -6.02 15.34 13.73
CA GLY A 79 -5.60 16.54 13.02
C GLY A 79 -5.90 16.55 11.53
N LYS A 80 -5.94 17.78 10.99
CA LYS A 80 -6.33 18.07 9.60
C LYS A 80 -5.32 17.56 8.56
N LYS A 81 -4.07 17.30 8.95
CA LYS A 81 -3.00 16.82 8.06
C LYS A 81 -2.69 15.33 8.28
N ALA A 82 -3.60 14.59 8.93
CA ALA A 82 -3.37 13.18 9.22
C ALA A 82 -3.24 12.36 7.92
N GLN A 83 -2.20 11.55 7.87
CA GLN A 83 -2.02 10.48 6.90
C GLN A 83 -2.67 9.23 7.49
N LEU A 84 -3.62 8.64 6.77
CA LEU A 84 -4.50 7.59 7.28
C LEU A 84 -4.01 6.19 6.91
N ALA A 85 -3.74 5.99 5.63
CA ALA A 85 -3.33 4.69 5.10
C ALA A 85 -2.35 4.83 3.94
N TYR A 86 -1.51 3.82 3.77
CA TYR A 86 -0.86 3.53 2.48
C TYR A 86 -1.90 2.92 1.54
N SER A 87 -1.83 3.28 0.29
CA SER A 87 -2.70 2.84 -0.79
C SER A 87 -1.86 2.30 -1.93
N PHE A 88 -2.12 1.06 -2.30
CA PHE A 88 -1.39 0.40 -3.37
C PHE A 88 -2.32 -0.05 -4.48
N GLU A 89 -1.80 -0.04 -5.70
CA GLU A 89 -2.43 -0.66 -6.88
C GLU A 89 -1.37 -1.44 -7.65
N ILE A 90 -1.65 -2.71 -7.91
CA ILE A 90 -0.72 -3.63 -8.55
C ILE A 90 -1.45 -4.41 -9.65
N SER A 91 -0.85 -4.47 -10.87
CA SER A 91 -1.37 -5.29 -11.95
C SER A 91 -1.16 -6.78 -11.69
N LEU A 92 -2.17 -7.56 -12.04
CA LEU A 92 -2.10 -9.02 -12.16
C LEU A 92 -1.69 -9.41 -13.59
N GLN A 93 -1.35 -10.67 -13.79
CA GLN A 93 -0.84 -11.14 -15.07
C GLN A 93 -1.95 -11.84 -15.88
N ASN A 94 -2.13 -11.43 -17.13
CA ASN A 94 -3.12 -12.03 -18.03
C ASN A 94 -2.76 -13.48 -18.43
N GLU A 95 -1.51 -13.88 -18.23
CA GLU A 95 -0.99 -15.21 -18.52
C GLU A 95 -1.32 -16.25 -17.44
N PHE A 96 -1.87 -15.80 -16.30
CA PHE A 96 -2.28 -16.66 -15.18
C PHE A 96 -3.81 -16.73 -15.10
N SER A 97 -4.34 -17.83 -14.57
CA SER A 97 -5.76 -17.86 -14.24
C SER A 97 -6.08 -16.89 -13.10
N LEU A 98 -7.34 -16.57 -12.92
CA LEU A 98 -7.76 -15.68 -11.84
C LEU A 98 -7.39 -16.26 -10.46
N GLU A 99 -7.60 -17.55 -10.27
CA GLU A 99 -7.27 -18.26 -9.02
C GLU A 99 -5.77 -18.24 -8.76
N GLU A 100 -4.93 -18.44 -9.79
CA GLU A 100 -3.47 -18.35 -9.68
C GLU A 100 -3.03 -16.95 -9.30
N ASN A 101 -3.62 -15.92 -9.91
CA ASN A 101 -3.33 -14.52 -9.61
C ASN A 101 -3.70 -14.16 -8.17
N ILE A 102 -4.90 -14.56 -7.71
CA ILE A 102 -5.35 -14.30 -6.33
C ILE A 102 -4.44 -15.01 -5.33
N ALA A 103 -4.13 -16.29 -5.56
CA ALA A 103 -3.25 -17.06 -4.68
C ALA A 103 -1.84 -16.45 -4.59
N LEU A 104 -1.29 -16.03 -5.73
CA LEU A 104 0.03 -15.41 -5.82
C LEU A 104 0.08 -14.06 -5.09
N ALA A 105 -0.91 -13.21 -5.34
CA ALA A 105 -1.01 -11.89 -4.70
C ALA A 105 -1.24 -12.04 -3.18
N ARG A 106 -2.09 -12.98 -2.76
CA ARG A 106 -2.34 -13.25 -1.35
C ARG A 106 -1.07 -13.71 -0.63
N GLN A 107 -0.29 -14.63 -1.22
CA GLN A 107 0.97 -15.07 -0.65
C GLN A 107 1.99 -13.92 -0.59
N PHE A 108 2.09 -13.12 -1.66
CA PHE A 108 2.94 -11.93 -1.68
C PHE A 108 2.60 -10.94 -0.55
N LEU A 109 1.29 -10.70 -0.29
CA LEU A 109 0.84 -9.81 0.78
C LEU A 109 1.16 -10.38 2.17
N LEU A 110 0.99 -11.69 2.36
CA LEU A 110 1.33 -12.36 3.61
C LEU A 110 2.83 -12.26 3.91
N ASP A 111 3.68 -12.52 2.93
CA ASP A 111 5.13 -12.57 3.10
C ASP A 111 5.78 -11.20 3.24
N ASN A 112 5.25 -10.17 2.58
CA ASN A 112 5.90 -8.86 2.50
C ASN A 112 5.26 -7.77 3.36
N PHE A 113 3.99 -7.93 3.75
CA PHE A 113 3.24 -6.93 4.53
C PHE A 113 2.76 -7.48 5.86
N VAL A 114 1.98 -8.55 5.85
CA VAL A 114 1.40 -9.13 7.08
C VAL A 114 2.49 -9.64 8.02
N SER A 115 3.52 -10.32 7.48
CA SER A 115 4.69 -10.79 8.25
C SER A 115 5.45 -9.65 8.95
N ARG A 116 5.34 -8.43 8.42
CA ARG A 116 5.95 -7.21 8.99
C ARG A 116 5.01 -6.47 9.96
N GLY A 117 3.87 -7.04 10.27
CA GLY A 117 2.88 -6.48 11.20
C GLY A 117 1.89 -5.51 10.57
N MET A 118 1.81 -5.43 9.25
CA MET A 118 0.84 -4.60 8.56
C MET A 118 -0.50 -5.32 8.41
N THR A 119 -1.59 -4.68 8.81
CA THR A 119 -2.94 -5.08 8.41
C THR A 119 -3.15 -4.71 6.95
N VAL A 120 -3.68 -5.65 6.17
CA VAL A 120 -3.89 -5.46 4.73
C VAL A 120 -5.36 -5.65 4.40
N ASP A 121 -6.00 -4.62 3.87
CA ASP A 121 -7.36 -4.70 3.30
C ASP A 121 -7.24 -4.71 1.78
N VAL A 122 -7.43 -5.88 1.16
CA VAL A 122 -7.21 -6.12 -0.27
C VAL A 122 -8.53 -6.35 -1.00
N ALA A 123 -8.61 -5.84 -2.23
CA ALA A 123 -9.68 -6.08 -3.17
C ALA A 123 -9.13 -6.37 -4.57
N PHE A 124 -9.65 -7.42 -5.19
CA PHE A 124 -9.29 -7.87 -6.54
C PHE A 124 -10.31 -7.37 -7.53
N HIS A 125 -9.81 -6.80 -8.62
CA HIS A 125 -10.64 -6.16 -9.63
C HIS A 125 -10.31 -6.65 -11.03
N GLU A 126 -11.37 -6.75 -11.84
CA GLU A 126 -11.24 -6.88 -13.28
C GLU A 126 -12.24 -5.91 -13.92
N LYS A 127 -11.76 -4.97 -14.71
CA LYS A 127 -12.65 -4.10 -15.47
C LYS A 127 -13.22 -4.86 -16.65
N GLU A 128 -14.54 -4.74 -16.84
CA GLU A 128 -15.13 -5.10 -18.14
C GLU A 128 -14.41 -4.28 -19.22
N THR A 129 -13.78 -4.96 -20.18
CA THR A 129 -13.17 -4.31 -21.33
C THR A 129 -14.25 -4.10 -22.39
N GLU A 130 -14.15 -2.99 -23.15
CA GLU A 130 -14.91 -2.86 -24.40
C GLU A 130 -14.55 -4.02 -25.34
N GLU A 131 -15.47 -4.36 -26.24
CA GLU A 131 -15.29 -5.48 -27.17
C GLU A 131 -13.93 -5.37 -27.90
N GLY A 132 -13.04 -6.34 -27.67
CA GLY A 132 -11.67 -6.36 -28.20
C GLY A 132 -10.61 -5.68 -27.33
N GLY A 133 -10.95 -5.15 -26.16
CA GLY A 133 -9.98 -4.60 -25.21
C GLY A 133 -9.13 -5.68 -24.51
N THR A 134 -7.92 -5.30 -24.07
CA THR A 134 -7.08 -6.19 -23.26
C THR A 134 -7.57 -6.20 -21.82
N PRO A 135 -7.83 -7.36 -21.19
CA PRO A 135 -8.14 -7.43 -19.77
C PRO A 135 -7.04 -6.76 -18.93
N ASN A 136 -7.45 -6.02 -17.89
CA ASN A 136 -6.54 -5.38 -16.97
C ASN A 136 -6.87 -5.80 -15.53
N PRO A 137 -6.66 -7.08 -15.18
CA PRO A 137 -6.85 -7.53 -13.82
C PRO A 137 -5.81 -6.89 -12.91
N HIS A 138 -6.27 -6.42 -11.75
CA HIS A 138 -5.40 -5.76 -10.77
C HIS A 138 -5.97 -5.94 -9.36
N PHE A 139 -5.14 -5.68 -8.37
CA PHE A 139 -5.59 -5.60 -6.99
C PHE A 139 -5.17 -4.29 -6.35
N HIS A 140 -6.06 -3.78 -5.52
CA HIS A 140 -5.81 -2.65 -4.65
C HIS A 140 -5.73 -3.13 -3.22
N PHE A 141 -4.89 -2.50 -2.41
CA PHE A 141 -4.95 -2.72 -0.98
C PHE A 141 -4.59 -1.46 -0.20
N LEU A 142 -5.12 -1.43 1.02
CA LEU A 142 -4.88 -0.39 2.00
C LEU A 142 -4.19 -0.99 3.22
N CYS A 143 -3.25 -0.24 3.79
CA CYS A 143 -2.61 -0.58 5.06
C CYS A 143 -2.62 0.64 5.97
N PRO A 144 -3.04 0.54 7.25
CA PRO A 144 -2.87 1.63 8.19
C PRO A 144 -1.41 2.06 8.29
N ILE A 145 -1.15 3.38 8.30
CA ILE A 145 0.23 3.90 8.45
C ILE A 145 0.72 3.70 9.89
N ARG A 146 -0.20 3.74 10.86
CA ARG A 146 0.11 3.53 12.26
C ARG A 146 0.29 2.04 12.54
N PRO A 147 1.43 1.61 13.09
CA PRO A 147 1.62 0.23 13.50
C PRO A 147 0.73 -0.11 14.69
N MET A 148 0.48 -1.39 14.88
CA MET A 148 -0.18 -1.92 16.06
C MET A 148 0.86 -2.60 16.96
N ASN A 149 0.75 -2.37 18.26
CA ASN A 149 1.60 -3.00 19.26
C ASN A 149 1.23 -4.49 19.45
N PRO A 150 2.12 -5.31 20.02
CA PRO A 150 1.81 -6.71 20.31
C PRO A 150 0.59 -6.96 21.22
N ASP A 151 0.18 -5.95 21.98
CA ASP A 151 -1.01 -5.98 22.84
C ASP A 151 -2.30 -5.57 22.13
N GLY A 152 -2.25 -5.32 20.81
CA GLY A 152 -3.40 -4.92 20.01
C GLY A 152 -3.76 -3.43 20.09
N THR A 153 -2.97 -2.62 20.75
CA THR A 153 -3.16 -1.16 20.80
C THR A 153 -2.44 -0.45 19.66
N TRP A 154 -2.92 0.75 19.30
CA TRP A 154 -2.23 1.56 18.29
C TRP A 154 -0.88 2.07 18.80
N GLY A 155 0.19 1.78 18.06
CA GLY A 155 1.53 2.29 18.31
C GLY A 155 1.72 3.74 17.86
N PHE A 156 2.92 4.25 17.97
CA PHE A 156 3.30 5.56 17.47
C PHE A 156 3.90 5.47 16.07
N LYS A 157 3.57 6.41 15.18
CA LYS A 157 4.19 6.50 13.84
C LYS A 157 5.67 6.89 13.91
N GLN A 158 6.03 7.66 14.95
CA GLN A 158 7.36 8.19 15.15
C GLN A 158 7.70 8.20 16.63
N HIS A 159 8.98 8.07 16.95
CA HIS A 159 9.51 8.24 18.28
C HIS A 159 10.57 9.33 18.30
N ARG A 160 10.86 9.89 19.48
CA ARG A 160 11.85 10.94 19.65
C ARG A 160 13.22 10.35 19.98
N VAL A 161 14.21 10.64 19.14
CA VAL A 161 15.62 10.37 19.43
C VAL A 161 16.25 11.69 19.84
N TYR A 162 16.59 11.81 21.14
CA TYR A 162 17.18 13.04 21.66
C TYR A 162 18.63 13.19 21.18
N ARG A 163 18.98 14.42 20.79
CA ARG A 163 20.37 14.75 20.46
C ARG A 163 21.18 14.85 21.73
N LEU A 164 22.36 14.22 21.73
CA LEU A 164 23.27 14.17 22.86
C LEU A 164 24.53 14.99 22.58
N ASP A 165 25.12 15.58 23.63
CA ASP A 165 26.46 16.18 23.60
C ASP A 165 27.52 15.09 23.71
N GLU A 166 28.81 15.51 23.74
CA GLU A 166 29.96 14.61 23.84
C GLU A 166 29.98 13.81 25.16
N ASP A 167 29.34 14.33 26.20
CA ASP A 167 29.23 13.69 27.54
C ASP A 167 27.97 12.80 27.65
N GLY A 168 27.14 12.70 26.59
CA GLY A 168 25.92 11.89 26.58
C GLY A 168 24.70 12.58 27.19
N ASN A 169 24.75 13.90 27.49
CA ASN A 169 23.61 14.64 28.00
C ASN A 169 22.71 15.16 26.87
N ARG A 170 21.42 15.27 27.13
CA ARG A 170 20.48 15.82 26.15
C ARG A 170 20.68 17.29 25.91
N ILE A 171 20.91 17.68 24.65
CA ILE A 171 21.11 19.07 24.23
C ILE A 171 19.77 19.82 24.31
N ARG A 172 19.84 21.10 24.74
CA ARG A 172 18.67 22.00 24.75
C ARG A 172 18.85 23.13 23.74
N ASP A 173 17.74 23.65 23.24
CA ASP A 173 17.69 24.86 22.43
C ASP A 173 17.82 26.13 23.31
N ARG A 174 17.80 27.31 22.66
CA ARG A 174 17.86 28.63 23.34
C ARG A 174 16.71 28.89 24.30
N ASN A 175 15.61 28.15 24.17
CA ASN A 175 14.42 28.26 25.00
C ASN A 175 14.36 27.16 26.09
N GLY A 176 15.42 26.38 26.25
CA GLY A 176 15.53 25.30 27.22
C GLY A 176 14.82 24.00 26.85
N LYS A 177 14.27 23.88 25.63
CA LYS A 177 13.63 22.66 25.14
C LYS A 177 14.66 21.67 24.64
N PHE A 178 14.46 20.38 24.92
CA PHE A 178 15.31 19.33 24.42
C PHE A 178 15.23 19.22 22.88
N LEU A 179 16.39 19.16 22.25
CA LEU A 179 16.51 18.88 20.83
C LEU A 179 16.33 17.37 20.58
N PHE A 180 15.54 17.01 19.59
CA PHE A 180 15.34 15.63 19.18
C PHE A 180 15.04 15.55 17.69
N ASP A 181 15.32 14.40 17.12
CA ASP A 181 14.88 14.02 15.79
C ASP A 181 13.64 13.12 15.91
N ALA A 182 12.63 13.36 15.06
CA ALA A 182 11.46 12.50 14.96
C ALA A 182 11.79 11.37 13.98
N VAL A 183 11.99 10.17 14.49
CA VAL A 183 12.35 9.00 13.70
C VAL A 183 11.13 8.13 13.50
N PRO A 184 10.82 7.69 12.25
CA PRO A 184 9.74 6.74 12.00
C PRO A 184 9.88 5.47 12.84
N THR A 185 8.76 4.94 13.34
CA THR A 185 8.76 3.69 14.11
C THR A 185 8.93 2.47 13.20
N THR A 186 8.49 2.59 11.96
CA THR A 186 8.59 1.56 10.93
C THR A 186 9.26 2.13 9.68
N ASP A 187 9.84 1.28 8.87
CA ASP A 187 10.41 1.61 7.57
C ASP A 187 9.40 1.49 6.40
N TRP A 188 8.12 1.33 6.71
CA TRP A 188 7.07 1.09 5.71
C TRP A 188 6.91 2.22 4.69
N GLY A 189 7.31 3.45 5.06
CA GLY A 189 7.28 4.61 4.18
C GLY A 189 8.60 4.89 3.46
N ASP A 190 9.62 4.06 3.64
CA ASP A 190 10.93 4.30 3.06
C ASP A 190 10.95 3.93 1.57
N PRO A 191 11.59 4.76 0.72
CA PRO A 191 11.71 4.45 -0.72
C PRO A 191 12.41 3.12 -0.99
N GLU A 192 13.36 2.72 -0.14
CA GLU A 192 14.07 1.46 -0.26
C GLU A 192 13.15 0.26 0.02
N THR A 193 12.28 0.36 1.01
CA THR A 193 11.26 -0.65 1.31
C THR A 193 10.27 -0.80 0.15
N LEU A 194 9.82 0.31 -0.44
CA LEU A 194 8.96 0.27 -1.62
C LEU A 194 9.66 -0.44 -2.80
N GLU A 195 10.93 -0.16 -3.04
CA GLU A 195 11.70 -0.81 -4.10
C GLU A 195 11.85 -2.31 -3.87
N GLN A 196 12.05 -2.73 -2.60
CA GLN A 196 12.09 -4.15 -2.22
C GLN A 196 10.75 -4.83 -2.51
N TRP A 197 9.61 -4.21 -2.19
CA TRP A 197 8.28 -4.76 -2.49
C TRP A 197 8.02 -4.85 -4.00
N ARG A 198 8.41 -3.84 -4.77
CA ARG A 198 8.32 -3.86 -6.23
C ARG A 198 9.12 -5.01 -6.83
N LYS A 199 10.35 -5.19 -6.34
CA LYS A 199 11.21 -6.29 -6.75
C LYS A 199 10.62 -7.65 -6.36
N ALA A 200 10.14 -7.79 -5.13
CA ALA A 200 9.54 -9.04 -4.64
C ALA A 200 8.32 -9.46 -5.49
N TRP A 201 7.46 -8.51 -5.87
CA TRP A 201 6.33 -8.80 -6.77
C TRP A 201 6.80 -9.28 -8.15
N ALA A 202 7.80 -8.61 -8.73
CA ALA A 202 8.36 -9.05 -10.01
C ALA A 202 8.99 -10.45 -9.91
N ASP A 203 9.73 -10.72 -8.85
CA ASP A 203 10.38 -12.03 -8.63
C ASP A 203 9.34 -13.17 -8.51
N VAL A 204 8.26 -12.94 -7.75
CA VAL A 204 7.16 -13.89 -7.57
C VAL A 204 6.46 -14.20 -8.90
N CYS A 205 6.13 -13.17 -9.69
CA CYS A 205 5.54 -13.35 -11.02
C CYS A 205 6.50 -14.08 -11.96
N ASN A 206 7.78 -13.70 -11.97
CA ASN A 206 8.78 -14.31 -12.84
C ASN A 206 9.04 -15.79 -12.49
N ALA A 207 8.99 -16.16 -11.21
CA ALA A 207 9.06 -17.54 -10.78
C ALA A 207 7.85 -18.35 -11.31
N LYS A 208 6.65 -17.76 -11.25
CA LYS A 208 5.42 -18.41 -11.77
C LYS A 208 5.43 -18.53 -13.28
N PHE A 209 5.95 -17.53 -14.03
CA PHE A 209 6.16 -17.65 -15.48
C PHE A 209 7.10 -18.82 -15.81
N ALA A 210 8.22 -18.96 -15.08
CA ALA A 210 9.16 -20.05 -15.27
C ALA A 210 8.54 -21.42 -14.95
N GLU A 211 7.77 -21.53 -13.86
CA GLU A 211 7.04 -22.76 -13.49
C GLU A 211 6.09 -23.20 -14.62
N LYS A 212 5.42 -22.25 -15.26
CA LYS A 212 4.50 -22.51 -16.39
C LYS A 212 5.22 -22.68 -17.74
N GLY A 213 6.53 -22.58 -17.80
CA GLY A 213 7.31 -22.68 -19.05
C GLY A 213 7.09 -21.50 -20.01
N LEU A 214 6.64 -20.35 -19.51
CA LEU A 214 6.39 -19.17 -20.32
C LEU A 214 7.68 -18.33 -20.47
N ASP A 215 8.06 -18.02 -21.69
CA ASP A 215 9.20 -17.14 -21.99
C ASP A 215 8.80 -15.66 -21.93
N VAL A 216 8.32 -15.25 -20.74
CA VAL A 216 7.87 -13.91 -20.43
C VAL A 216 8.50 -13.50 -19.12
N ARG A 217 8.85 -12.21 -18.98
CA ARG A 217 9.39 -11.63 -17.74
C ARG A 217 8.88 -10.22 -17.55
N ILE A 218 8.75 -9.83 -16.29
CA ILE A 218 8.50 -8.45 -15.87
C ILE A 218 9.69 -7.90 -15.09
N ASP A 219 9.92 -6.60 -15.17
CA ASP A 219 10.99 -5.90 -14.47
C ASP A 219 10.38 -4.76 -13.63
N HIS A 220 10.73 -4.70 -12.36
CA HIS A 220 10.25 -3.70 -11.42
C HIS A 220 10.88 -2.30 -11.64
N ARG A 221 12.00 -2.23 -12.36
CA ARG A 221 12.71 -0.98 -12.63
C ARG A 221 11.99 -0.13 -13.66
N SER A 222 12.15 1.18 -13.59
CA SER A 222 11.72 2.08 -14.67
C SER A 222 12.46 1.76 -15.99
N TYR A 223 11.86 2.09 -17.12
CA TYR A 223 12.48 1.89 -18.43
C TYR A 223 13.87 2.53 -18.52
N GLU A 224 14.08 3.70 -17.92
CA GLU A 224 15.39 4.35 -17.88
C GLU A 224 16.45 3.51 -17.14
N ARG A 225 16.06 2.80 -16.09
CA ARG A 225 16.94 1.93 -15.30
C ARG A 225 17.15 0.55 -15.94
N GLN A 226 16.28 0.15 -16.87
CA GLN A 226 16.40 -1.11 -17.61
C GLN A 226 17.38 -1.00 -18.78
N LEU A 227 17.50 0.19 -19.37
CA LEU A 227 18.43 0.43 -20.47
C LEU A 227 19.86 0.41 -19.92
N PRO A 228 20.78 -0.43 -20.45
CA PRO A 228 22.19 -0.27 -20.17
C PRO A 228 22.60 1.13 -20.62
N CYS A 229 23.48 1.80 -19.86
CA CYS A 229 24.03 3.12 -20.18
C CYS A 229 24.81 3.09 -21.51
N PHE A 230 24.12 3.00 -22.62
CA PHE A 230 24.63 3.37 -23.94
C PHE A 230 24.32 4.84 -24.12
N GLY A 231 25.39 5.62 -24.28
CA GLY A 231 25.36 7.06 -24.34
C GLY A 231 24.26 7.62 -25.22
N ARG A 232 23.70 8.72 -24.71
CA ARG A 232 22.81 9.68 -25.37
C ARG A 232 22.14 9.20 -26.66
N CYS A 233 20.91 8.76 -26.57
CA CYS A 233 20.03 8.73 -27.73
C CYS A 233 18.60 9.11 -27.31
N VAL A 234 18.20 10.27 -27.86
CA VAL A 234 16.86 10.71 -28.24
C VAL A 234 15.77 10.70 -27.16
N ARG A 235 15.47 11.91 -26.67
CA ARG A 235 14.19 12.26 -26.05
C ARG A 235 13.06 11.92 -27.02
N GLN A 236 12.19 11.00 -26.62
CA GLN A 236 10.80 11.04 -27.04
C GLN A 236 9.98 11.45 -25.82
N ASP A 237 9.38 12.64 -25.96
CA ASP A 237 8.48 13.22 -24.99
C ASP A 237 7.23 12.35 -24.85
N PHE A 238 7.12 11.64 -23.74
CA PHE A 238 5.84 11.18 -23.20
C PHE A 238 5.66 11.83 -21.85
N GLY A 239 4.55 12.58 -21.75
CA GLY A 239 4.23 13.53 -20.71
C GLY A 239 4.53 13.09 -19.28
N ALA A 240 5.18 13.98 -18.56
CA ALA A 240 5.41 13.92 -17.15
C ALA A 240 4.05 13.93 -16.41
N PHE A 241 3.76 12.89 -15.66
CA PHE A 241 2.84 13.01 -14.52
C PHE A 241 3.68 13.38 -13.30
N SER A 242 3.39 14.58 -12.81
CA SER A 242 4.03 15.17 -11.64
C SER A 242 3.68 14.38 -10.38
N LEU A 243 4.68 14.24 -9.51
CA LEU A 243 4.59 13.79 -8.13
C LEU A 243 3.80 14.77 -7.25
#